data_b8044ca2b7d41a39107f646e44145768
#
_entry.id   b8044ca2b7d41a39107f646e44145768
#
_cell.length_a   1.000
_cell.length_b   1.000
_cell.length_c   1.000
_cell.angle_alpha   90.00
_cell.angle_beta   90.00
_cell.angle_gamma   90.00
#
_symmetry.space_group_name_H-M   'P 1'
#
loop_
_entity.id
_entity.type
_entity.pdbx_description
1 polymer ?
#
loop_
_entity_poly.entity_id
_entity_poly.type
_entity_poly.pdbx_seq_one_letter_code
_entity_poly.pdbx_strand_id
1 'polypeptide(L)'
;MNQVKSEKKSSKRIWKKLLLIVLSAIILLIGSGFLYEAIASNAAKKQYPAPGKLVDAGGFKLHIHKQGTGSPTIILESGSGETSLSWRDIPDQLAKSATVVSYDRAGYAWSEPSPNERTGANIVSALHTALMHE
;
A
#
# COMPACT_ATOMS: atom_id res chain seq x y z
N MET A 1 -7.67 -47.30 41.90
CA MET A 1 -7.17 -45.92 41.85
C MET A 1 -6.23 -45.62 40.67
N ASN A 2 -5.63 -46.60 40.00
CA ASN A 2 -4.70 -46.38 38.88
C ASN A 2 -5.31 -46.17 37.51
N GLN A 3 -6.52 -46.65 37.25
CA GLN A 3 -7.23 -46.53 35.95
C GLN A 3 -7.61 -45.07 35.62
N VAL A 4 -8.16 -44.32 36.57
CA VAL A 4 -8.62 -42.93 36.39
C VAL A 4 -7.47 -41.97 36.08
N LYS A 5 -6.24 -42.29 36.55
CA LYS A 5 -5.04 -41.48 36.33
C LYS A 5 -4.47 -41.67 34.92
N SER A 6 -4.68 -42.85 34.30
CA SER A 6 -4.26 -43.18 32.90
C SER A 6 -5.13 -42.48 31.87
N GLU A 7 -6.46 -42.45 32.05
CA GLU A 7 -7.39 -41.80 31.12
C GLU A 7 -7.17 -40.29 31.05
N LYS A 8 -6.94 -39.65 32.21
CA LYS A 8 -6.71 -38.20 32.31
C LYS A 8 -5.41 -37.75 31.63
N LYS A 9 -4.40 -38.64 31.56
CA LYS A 9 -3.10 -38.39 30.90
C LYS A 9 -3.24 -38.55 29.36
N SER A 10 -4.05 -39.49 28.91
CA SER A 10 -4.36 -39.69 27.47
C SER A 10 -5.15 -38.52 26.90
N SER A 11 -6.19 -38.05 27.58
CA SER A 11 -7.00 -36.91 27.18
C SER A 11 -6.14 -35.63 26.99
N LYS A 12 -5.29 -35.28 27.95
CA LYS A 12 -4.41 -34.11 27.86
C LYS A 12 -3.44 -34.18 26.66
N ARG A 13 -3.01 -35.38 26.27
CA ARG A 13 -2.12 -35.59 25.10
C ARG A 13 -2.87 -35.37 23.78
N ILE A 14 -4.14 -35.79 23.72
CA ILE A 14 -5.01 -35.58 22.57
C ILE A 14 -5.31 -34.08 22.38
N TRP A 15 -5.67 -33.40 23.45
CA TRP A 15 -5.94 -31.95 23.43
C TRP A 15 -4.70 -31.14 22.97
N LYS A 16 -3.50 -31.51 23.43
CA LYS A 16 -2.25 -30.87 22.94
C LYS A 16 -2.04 -31.07 21.47
N LYS A 17 -2.29 -32.29 20.95
CA LYS A 17 -2.18 -32.57 19.51
C LYS A 17 -3.19 -31.78 18.70
N LEU A 18 -4.45 -31.70 19.15
CA LEU A 18 -5.49 -30.89 18.52
C LEU A 18 -5.12 -29.42 18.51
N LEU A 19 -4.61 -28.89 19.63
CA LEU A 19 -4.16 -27.50 19.69
C LEU A 19 -3.03 -27.22 18.69
N LEU A 20 -2.05 -28.13 18.58
CA LEU A 20 -0.96 -27.97 17.62
C LEU A 20 -1.45 -28.03 16.16
N ILE A 21 -2.41 -28.91 15.87
CA ILE A 21 -3.02 -29.00 14.52
C ILE A 21 -3.76 -27.69 14.20
N VAL A 22 -4.54 -27.17 15.12
CA VAL A 22 -5.28 -25.92 14.93
C VAL A 22 -4.30 -24.76 14.75
N LEU A 23 -3.28 -24.67 15.59
CA LEU A 23 -2.26 -23.63 15.49
C LEU A 23 -1.52 -23.71 14.15
N SER A 24 -1.12 -24.90 13.70
CA SER A 24 -0.45 -25.06 12.41
C SER A 24 -1.37 -24.70 11.24
N ALA A 25 -2.66 -25.04 11.33
CA ALA A 25 -3.65 -24.65 10.31
C ALA A 25 -3.81 -23.12 10.24
N ILE A 26 -3.84 -22.44 11.38
CA ILE A 26 -3.89 -20.96 11.43
C ILE A 26 -2.64 -20.35 10.81
N ILE A 27 -1.45 -20.87 11.15
CA ILE A 27 -0.18 -20.37 10.58
C ILE A 27 -0.16 -20.57 9.06
N LEU A 28 -0.59 -21.72 8.57
CA LEU A 28 -0.68 -22.00 7.13
C LEU A 28 -1.68 -21.07 6.43
N LEU A 29 -2.84 -20.80 7.06
CA LEU A 29 -3.84 -19.89 6.51
C LEU A 29 -3.29 -18.46 6.41
N ILE A 30 -2.64 -17.97 7.45
CA ILE A 30 -2.02 -16.64 7.46
C ILE A 30 -0.90 -16.59 6.42
N GLY A 31 -0.01 -17.57 6.39
CA GLY A 31 1.09 -17.63 5.43
C GLY A 31 0.62 -17.69 3.98
N SER A 32 -0.44 -18.45 3.69
CA SER A 32 -1.03 -18.50 2.35
C SER A 32 -1.66 -17.16 1.96
N GLY A 33 -2.25 -16.44 2.90
CA GLY A 33 -2.79 -15.09 2.67
C GLY A 33 -1.69 -14.09 2.27
N PHE A 34 -0.58 -14.06 3.00
CA PHE A 34 0.57 -13.21 2.65
C PHE A 34 1.18 -13.57 1.29
N LEU A 35 1.30 -14.86 1.00
CA LEU A 35 1.82 -15.32 -0.29
C LEU A 35 0.91 -14.91 -1.45
N TYR A 36 -0.41 -15.11 -1.29
CA TYR A 36 -1.40 -14.67 -2.25
C TYR A 36 -1.33 -13.16 -2.50
N GLU A 37 -1.29 -12.36 -1.44
CA GLU A 37 -1.18 -10.90 -1.52
C GLU A 37 0.09 -10.47 -2.28
N ALA A 38 1.23 -11.07 -1.99
CA ALA A 38 2.48 -10.76 -2.67
C ALA A 38 2.41 -11.07 -4.18
N ILE A 39 1.82 -12.21 -4.55
CA ILE A 39 1.65 -12.61 -5.95
C ILE A 39 0.64 -11.69 -6.65
N ALA A 40 -0.52 -11.46 -6.05
CA ALA A 40 -1.60 -10.65 -6.61
C ALA A 40 -1.15 -9.18 -6.79
N SER A 41 -0.49 -8.61 -5.79
CA SER A 41 0.05 -7.24 -5.84
C SER A 41 1.10 -7.09 -6.95
N ASN A 42 2.02 -8.05 -7.11
CA ASN A 42 3.00 -8.02 -8.19
C ASN A 42 2.36 -8.18 -9.58
N ALA A 43 1.33 -9.02 -9.71
CA ALA A 43 0.58 -9.17 -10.95
C ALA A 43 -0.17 -7.87 -11.30
N ALA A 44 -0.82 -7.25 -10.32
CA ALA A 44 -1.52 -5.98 -10.49
C ALA A 44 -0.58 -4.85 -10.95
N LYS A 45 0.61 -4.72 -10.35
CA LYS A 45 1.61 -3.73 -10.76
C LYS A 45 2.06 -3.88 -12.21
N LYS A 46 2.13 -5.12 -12.71
CA LYS A 46 2.45 -5.39 -14.12
C LYS A 46 1.29 -5.09 -15.06
N GLN A 47 0.08 -5.40 -14.63
CA GLN A 47 -1.14 -5.22 -15.42
C GLN A 47 -1.56 -3.74 -15.49
N TYR A 48 -1.31 -2.99 -14.43
CA TYR A 48 -1.66 -1.57 -14.28
C TYR A 48 -0.39 -0.75 -13.97
N PRO A 49 0.46 -0.49 -14.99
CA PRO A 49 1.64 0.34 -14.78
C PRO A 49 1.25 1.77 -14.39
N ALA A 50 2.10 2.42 -13.65
CA ALA A 50 1.88 3.81 -13.25
C ALA A 50 1.77 4.71 -14.49
N PRO A 51 0.74 5.56 -14.60
CA PRO A 51 0.56 6.46 -15.73
C PRO A 51 1.59 7.60 -15.79
N GLY A 52 2.27 7.88 -14.67
CA GLY A 52 3.28 8.93 -14.53
C GLY A 52 4.68 8.38 -14.24
N LYS A 53 5.39 9.05 -13.36
CA LYS A 53 6.75 8.70 -12.96
C LYS A 53 6.83 8.47 -11.45
N LEU A 54 7.83 7.69 -11.04
CA LEU A 54 8.26 7.58 -9.64
C LEU A 54 9.42 8.55 -9.43
N VAL A 55 9.20 9.59 -8.64
CA VAL A 55 10.14 10.70 -8.40
C VAL A 55 10.63 10.64 -6.96
N ASP A 56 11.92 10.88 -6.74
CA ASP A 56 12.52 10.88 -5.40
C ASP A 56 11.92 12.00 -4.53
N ALA A 57 11.49 11.63 -3.33
CA ALA A 57 10.86 12.49 -2.35
C ALA A 57 11.69 12.60 -1.06
N GLY A 58 12.99 12.33 -1.14
CA GLY A 58 13.91 12.32 0.00
C GLY A 58 14.13 10.94 0.58
N GLY A 59 14.57 9.98 -0.26
CA GLY A 59 14.92 8.61 0.12
C GLY A 59 13.82 7.56 -0.07
N PHE A 60 12.71 7.95 -0.64
CA PHE A 60 11.62 7.10 -1.14
C PHE A 60 10.96 7.80 -2.33
N LYS A 61 10.16 7.06 -3.13
CA LYS A 61 9.60 7.62 -4.36
C LYS A 61 8.11 7.86 -4.25
N LEU A 62 7.67 9.03 -4.72
CA LEU A 62 6.27 9.33 -4.95
C LEU A 62 5.93 9.15 -6.44
N HIS A 63 4.77 8.58 -6.69
CA HIS A 63 4.17 8.59 -8.01
C HIS A 63 3.63 9.96 -8.32
N ILE A 64 4.10 10.56 -9.41
CA ILE A 64 3.66 11.86 -9.92
C ILE A 64 3.23 11.70 -11.37
N HIS A 65 2.04 12.18 -11.68
CA HIS A 65 1.52 12.24 -13.03
C HIS A 65 1.26 13.70 -13.42
N LYS A 66 2.15 14.23 -14.24
CA LYS A 66 2.10 15.61 -14.75
C LYS A 66 1.54 15.61 -16.15
N GLN A 67 0.56 16.45 -16.40
CA GLN A 67 -0.16 16.58 -17.67
C GLN A 67 -0.31 18.05 -18.05
N GLY A 68 -0.44 18.30 -19.36
CA GLY A 68 -0.60 19.65 -19.91
C GLY A 68 0.66 20.49 -19.83
N THR A 69 0.59 21.65 -20.47
CA THR A 69 1.64 22.66 -20.49
C THR A 69 0.97 24.02 -20.39
N GLY A 70 1.16 24.74 -19.32
CA GLY A 70 0.50 26.03 -19.17
C GLY A 70 0.61 26.55 -17.75
N SER A 71 0.04 27.71 -17.54
CA SER A 71 -0.03 28.36 -16.24
C SER A 71 -1.50 28.66 -15.89
N PRO A 72 -1.89 28.43 -14.63
CA PRO A 72 -1.07 28.03 -13.49
C PRO A 72 -0.75 26.54 -13.48
N THR A 73 0.16 26.12 -12.55
CA THR A 73 0.30 24.71 -12.16
C THR A 73 -0.73 24.39 -11.07
N ILE A 74 -1.54 23.38 -11.33
CA ILE A 74 -2.59 22.89 -10.43
C ILE A 74 -2.13 21.56 -9.83
N ILE A 75 -2.08 21.48 -8.50
CA ILE A 75 -1.77 20.25 -7.79
C ILE A 75 -3.06 19.65 -7.25
N LEU A 76 -3.32 18.39 -7.59
CA LEU A 76 -4.51 17.64 -7.17
C LEU A 76 -4.16 16.74 -5.99
N GLU A 77 -4.60 17.16 -4.80
CA GLU A 77 -4.45 16.43 -3.54
C GLU A 77 -5.68 15.55 -3.29
N SER A 78 -5.50 14.24 -3.23
CA SER A 78 -6.58 13.28 -2.95
C SER A 78 -6.92 13.23 -1.47
N GLY A 79 -8.13 12.81 -1.12
CA GLY A 79 -8.60 12.65 0.25
C GLY A 79 -7.84 11.57 1.04
N SER A 80 -8.12 11.47 2.33
CA SER A 80 -7.53 10.40 3.16
C SER A 80 -8.08 9.04 2.72
N GLY A 81 -7.18 8.10 2.42
CA GLY A 81 -7.55 6.77 1.90
C GLY A 81 -7.74 6.72 0.38
N GLU A 82 -7.63 7.84 -0.31
CA GLU A 82 -7.79 7.93 -1.76
C GLU A 82 -6.43 8.01 -2.48
N THR A 83 -6.47 7.83 -3.80
CA THR A 83 -5.33 7.88 -4.70
C THR A 83 -5.55 8.89 -5.83
N SER A 84 -4.54 9.14 -6.64
CA SER A 84 -4.64 9.98 -7.84
C SER A 84 -5.76 9.55 -8.79
N LEU A 85 -6.14 8.27 -8.78
CA LEU A 85 -7.24 7.74 -9.61
C LEU A 85 -8.63 8.29 -9.22
N SER A 86 -8.79 8.82 -8.02
CA SER A 86 -10.08 9.42 -7.59
C SER A 86 -10.45 10.66 -8.41
N TRP A 87 -9.48 11.29 -9.06
CA TRP A 87 -9.69 12.46 -9.91
C TRP A 87 -10.26 12.13 -11.29
N ARG A 88 -10.20 10.85 -11.72
CA ARG A 88 -10.73 10.35 -12.99
C ARG A 88 -10.25 11.18 -14.19
N ASP A 89 -11.18 11.79 -14.93
CA ASP A 89 -10.97 12.59 -16.13
C ASP A 89 -10.72 14.09 -15.85
N ILE A 90 -10.78 14.52 -14.60
CA ILE A 90 -10.55 15.92 -14.20
C ILE A 90 -9.15 16.40 -14.61
N PRO A 91 -8.06 15.65 -14.38
CA PRO A 91 -6.73 16.06 -14.82
C PRO A 91 -6.67 16.31 -16.34
N ASP A 92 -7.25 15.44 -17.15
CA ASP A 92 -7.25 15.56 -18.62
C ASP A 92 -8.01 16.80 -19.10
N GLN A 93 -9.09 17.18 -18.41
CA GLN A 93 -9.86 18.38 -18.73
C GLN A 93 -9.10 19.66 -18.37
N LEU A 94 -8.48 19.70 -17.20
CA LEU A 94 -7.70 20.85 -16.73
C LEU A 94 -6.41 21.01 -17.53
N ALA A 95 -5.79 19.91 -17.97
CA ALA A 95 -4.55 19.91 -18.74
C ALA A 95 -4.66 20.58 -20.12
N LYS A 96 -5.87 20.86 -20.59
CA LYS A 96 -6.11 21.63 -21.83
C LYS A 96 -5.69 23.10 -21.72
N SER A 97 -5.62 23.65 -20.51
CA SER A 97 -5.34 25.06 -20.28
C SER A 97 -4.32 25.34 -19.16
N ALA A 98 -3.87 24.31 -18.43
CA ALA A 98 -2.98 24.44 -17.29
C ALA A 98 -1.99 23.28 -17.24
N THR A 99 -0.93 23.42 -16.45
CA THR A 99 -0.13 22.27 -16.00
C THR A 99 -0.84 21.63 -14.82
N VAL A 100 -1.09 20.33 -14.86
CA VAL A 100 -1.78 19.60 -13.80
C VAL A 100 -0.87 18.52 -13.25
N VAL A 101 -0.75 18.45 -11.95
CA VAL A 101 0.00 17.42 -11.24
C VAL A 101 -0.94 16.68 -10.30
N SER A 102 -1.20 15.41 -10.58
CA SER A 102 -1.79 14.49 -9.63
C SER A 102 -0.70 13.58 -9.06
N TYR A 103 -0.86 13.14 -7.82
CA TYR A 103 0.13 12.30 -7.17
C TYR A 103 -0.51 11.35 -6.16
N ASP A 104 0.23 10.30 -5.81
CA ASP A 104 -0.15 9.39 -4.73
C ASP A 104 0.70 9.68 -3.49
N ARG A 105 0.07 9.82 -2.33
CA ARG A 105 0.80 9.94 -1.07
C ARG A 105 1.63 8.68 -0.80
N ALA A 106 2.68 8.84 0.00
CA ALA A 106 3.52 7.73 0.41
C ALA A 106 2.72 6.53 0.96
N GLY A 107 2.98 5.35 0.41
CA GLY A 107 2.30 4.09 0.74
C GLY A 107 0.92 3.91 0.11
N TYR A 108 0.50 4.78 -0.83
CA TYR A 108 -0.72 4.61 -1.60
C TYR A 108 -0.41 4.33 -3.08
N ALA A 109 -1.29 3.56 -3.72
CA ALA A 109 -1.22 3.14 -5.13
C ALA A 109 0.21 2.79 -5.57
N TRP A 110 0.84 3.63 -6.39
CA TRP A 110 2.16 3.38 -6.94
C TRP A 110 3.31 3.97 -6.12
N SER A 111 3.02 4.82 -5.12
CA SER A 111 4.05 5.44 -4.26
C SER A 111 4.63 4.46 -3.25
N GLU A 112 5.95 4.58 -3.03
CA GLU A 112 6.64 3.83 -1.99
C GLU A 112 6.21 4.31 -0.58
N PRO A 113 6.28 3.44 0.44
CA PRO A 113 6.06 3.86 1.82
C PRO A 113 7.14 4.83 2.28
N SER A 114 6.75 5.86 3.04
CA SER A 114 7.70 6.76 3.70
C SER A 114 8.20 6.17 5.02
N PRO A 115 9.48 6.34 5.36
CA PRO A 115 10.00 6.01 6.70
C PRO A 115 9.56 7.03 7.76
N ASN A 116 9.06 8.19 7.35
CA ASN A 116 8.65 9.28 8.24
C ASN A 116 7.21 9.10 8.72
N GLU A 117 6.90 9.71 9.87
CA GLU A 117 5.54 9.76 10.39
C GLU A 117 4.58 10.45 9.41
N ARG A 118 3.34 10.01 9.36
CA ARG A 118 2.31 10.56 8.48
C ARG A 118 1.68 11.82 9.07
N THR A 119 2.43 12.92 9.07
CA THR A 119 1.99 14.26 9.45
C THR A 119 1.77 15.13 8.21
N GLY A 120 0.94 16.16 8.31
CA GLY A 120 0.76 17.13 7.21
C GLY A 120 2.07 17.77 6.77
N ALA A 121 2.95 18.10 7.70
CA ALA A 121 4.27 18.68 7.41
C ALA A 121 5.14 17.73 6.59
N ASN A 122 5.21 16.46 6.96
CA ASN A 122 6.01 15.46 6.23
C ASN A 122 5.43 15.17 4.84
N ILE A 123 4.09 15.15 4.70
CA ILE A 123 3.43 14.97 3.38
C ILE A 123 3.79 16.13 2.46
N VAL A 124 3.69 17.39 2.94
CA VAL A 124 4.02 18.57 2.14
C VAL A 124 5.50 18.62 1.79
N SER A 125 6.39 18.30 2.74
CA SER A 125 7.83 18.26 2.51
C SER A 125 8.21 17.23 1.44
N ALA A 126 7.64 16.03 1.51
CA ALA A 126 7.88 14.98 0.52
C ALA A 126 7.39 15.37 -0.87
N LEU A 127 6.18 15.92 -0.97
CA LEU A 127 5.64 16.43 -2.23
C LEU A 127 6.50 17.55 -2.81
N HIS A 128 6.89 18.52 -1.99
CA HIS A 128 7.76 19.62 -2.42
C HIS A 128 9.09 19.09 -2.98
N THR A 129 9.74 18.16 -2.26
CA THR A 129 10.99 17.53 -2.71
C THR A 129 10.80 16.84 -4.06
N ALA A 130 9.74 16.05 -4.21
CA ALA A 130 9.46 15.36 -5.46
C ALA A 130 9.19 16.33 -6.62
N LEU A 131 8.46 17.43 -6.39
CA LEU A 131 8.20 18.44 -7.41
C LEU A 131 9.45 19.21 -7.86
N MET A 132 10.47 19.31 -7.00
CA MET A 132 11.76 19.91 -7.37
C MET A 132 12.62 18.98 -8.22
N HIS A 133 12.34 17.68 -8.22
CA HIS A 133 13.04 16.66 -9.01
C HIS A 133 12.28 16.23 -10.29
N GLU A 134 11.03 16.70 -10.49
CA GLU A 134 10.20 16.40 -11.66
C GLU A 134 10.63 17.23 -12.89
#